data_7978e6b06217c6dd1f13a15b2537a483
#
_entry.id   7978e6b06217c6dd1f13a15b2537a483
#
_cell.length_a   1.000
_cell.length_b   1.000
_cell.length_c   1.000
_cell.angle_alpha   90.00
_cell.angle_beta   90.00
_cell.angle_gamma   90.00
#
_symmetry.space_group_name_H-M   'P 1'
#
loop_
_entity.id
_entity.type
_entity.pdbx_description
1 polymer ?
#
loop_
_entity_poly.entity_id
_entity_poly.type
_entity_poly.pdbx_seq_one_letter_code
_entity_poly.pdbx_strand_id
1 'polypeptide(L)'
;MRLTKFTDFGLRALMRMASLPDRAFSTAELSQEFALSRHHLTKIIAALSQAGIVVTQRGGGGGAMLARPADQIRLGDVVRVLEAGQILVDCFAGSGGGCSITATCRLKARLQSAER
;
A
#
# COMPACT_ATOMS: atom_id res chain seq x y z
N MET A 1 0.94 14.33 -12.37
CA MET A 1 1.38 13.41 -11.32
C MET A 1 0.48 12.17 -11.35
N ARG A 2 1.08 11.01 -11.47
CA ARG A 2 0.33 9.74 -11.48
C ARG A 2 0.45 9.04 -10.15
N LEU A 3 -0.65 8.50 -9.67
CA LEU A 3 -0.62 7.58 -8.54
C LEU A 3 -0.05 6.24 -9.02
N THR A 4 0.71 5.58 -8.18
CA THR A 4 1.21 4.25 -8.48
C THR A 4 0.06 3.26 -8.55
N LYS A 5 0.30 2.10 -9.20
CA LYS A 5 -0.68 1.01 -9.19
C LYS A 5 -0.97 0.53 -7.77
N PHE A 6 0.03 0.53 -6.91
CA PHE A 6 -0.11 0.17 -5.51
C PHE A 6 -1.16 1.07 -4.82
N THR A 7 -1.07 2.38 -5.03
CA THR A 7 -2.02 3.34 -4.47
C THR A 7 -3.40 3.19 -5.10
N ASP A 8 -3.47 3.06 -6.42
CA ASP A 8 -4.74 2.87 -7.14
C ASP A 8 -5.50 1.65 -6.61
N PHE A 9 -4.83 0.51 -6.53
CA PHE A 9 -5.48 -0.72 -6.05
C PHE A 9 -5.78 -0.66 -4.55
N GLY A 10 -4.95 0.01 -3.77
CA GLY A 10 -5.23 0.24 -2.35
C GLY A 10 -6.50 1.05 -2.15
N LEU A 11 -6.67 2.10 -2.92
CA LEU A 11 -7.88 2.93 -2.86
C LEU A 11 -9.12 2.14 -3.30
N ARG A 12 -9.01 1.33 -4.34
CA ARG A 12 -10.11 0.48 -4.80
C ARG A 12 -10.51 -0.53 -3.74
N ALA A 13 -9.55 -1.14 -3.08
CA ALA A 13 -9.82 -2.08 -1.99
C ALA A 13 -10.55 -1.39 -0.84
N LEU A 14 -10.13 -0.19 -0.47
CA LEU A 14 -10.81 0.58 0.58
C LEU A 14 -12.23 0.96 0.19
N MET A 15 -12.45 1.35 -1.06
CA MET A 15 -13.78 1.66 -1.55
C MET A 15 -14.70 0.44 -1.48
N ARG A 16 -14.17 -0.73 -1.82
CA ARG A 16 -14.93 -1.98 -1.71
C ARG A 16 -15.28 -2.30 -0.27
N MET A 17 -14.34 -2.15 0.65
CA MET A 17 -14.58 -2.34 2.08
C MET A 17 -15.59 -1.35 2.62
N ALA A 18 -15.54 -0.11 2.15
CA ALA A 18 -16.49 0.94 2.56
C ALA A 18 -17.92 0.65 2.09
N SER A 19 -18.07 -0.03 0.96
CA SER A 19 -19.40 -0.38 0.44
C SER A 19 -20.15 -1.40 1.32
N LEU A 20 -19.40 -2.22 2.07
CA LEU A 20 -19.95 -3.20 3.01
C LEU A 20 -19.12 -3.16 4.30
N PRO A 21 -19.29 -2.13 5.14
CA PRO A 21 -18.37 -1.89 6.26
C PRO A 21 -18.40 -2.96 7.35
N ASP A 22 -19.49 -3.73 7.45
CA ASP A 22 -19.62 -4.77 8.45
C ASP A 22 -19.09 -6.13 7.98
N ARG A 23 -18.59 -6.21 6.75
CA ARG A 23 -18.10 -7.45 6.16
C ARG A 23 -16.59 -7.39 5.99
N ALA A 24 -15.89 -8.47 6.40
CA ALA A 24 -14.48 -8.65 6.12
C ALA A 24 -14.31 -9.23 4.72
N PHE A 25 -13.29 -8.77 3.99
CA PHE A 25 -12.96 -9.23 2.64
C PHE A 25 -11.65 -9.99 2.69
N SER A 26 -11.64 -11.22 2.16
CA SER A 26 -10.41 -11.98 2.07
C SER A 26 -9.53 -11.46 0.93
N THR A 27 -8.22 -11.71 1.05
CA THR A 27 -7.27 -11.37 -0.01
C THR A 27 -7.64 -12.10 -1.31
N ALA A 28 -8.14 -13.34 -1.19
CA ALA A 28 -8.57 -14.13 -2.34
C ALA A 28 -9.75 -13.48 -3.07
N GLU A 29 -10.75 -12.99 -2.33
CA GLU A 29 -11.90 -12.30 -2.91
C GLU A 29 -11.47 -11.03 -3.67
N LEU A 30 -10.64 -10.21 -3.04
CA LEU A 30 -10.14 -8.97 -3.64
C LEU A 30 -9.26 -9.26 -4.85
N SER A 31 -8.45 -10.32 -4.78
CA SER A 31 -7.60 -10.75 -5.89
C SER A 31 -8.43 -11.10 -7.11
N GLN A 32 -9.52 -11.87 -6.94
CA GLN A 32 -10.41 -12.21 -8.03
C GLN A 32 -11.15 -10.99 -8.58
N GLU A 33 -11.65 -10.15 -7.69
CA GLU A 33 -12.46 -9.00 -8.06
C GLU A 33 -11.67 -7.97 -8.88
N PHE A 34 -10.41 -7.74 -8.50
CA PHE A 34 -9.57 -6.74 -9.16
C PHE A 34 -8.57 -7.34 -10.15
N ALA A 35 -8.58 -8.66 -10.34
CA ALA A 35 -7.62 -9.37 -11.20
C ALA A 35 -6.16 -9.08 -10.83
N LEU A 36 -5.87 -9.07 -9.52
CA LEU A 36 -4.55 -8.82 -8.98
C LEU A 36 -3.98 -10.05 -8.29
N SER A 37 -2.65 -10.14 -8.21
CA SER A 37 -2.02 -11.22 -7.45
C SER A 37 -2.30 -11.05 -5.95
N ARG A 38 -2.44 -12.18 -5.24
CA ARG A 38 -2.61 -12.18 -3.79
C ARG A 38 -1.41 -11.56 -3.10
N HIS A 39 -0.22 -11.78 -3.64
CA HIS A 39 1.01 -11.23 -3.09
C HIS A 39 0.99 -9.70 -3.08
N HIS A 40 0.53 -9.09 -4.17
CA HIS A 40 0.40 -7.64 -4.27
C HIS A 40 -0.61 -7.11 -3.26
N LEU A 41 -1.78 -7.73 -3.18
CA LEU A 41 -2.81 -7.33 -2.23
C LEU A 41 -2.38 -7.52 -0.78
N THR A 42 -1.64 -8.59 -0.48
CA THR A 42 -1.10 -8.82 0.86
C THR A 42 -0.23 -7.65 1.31
N LYS A 43 0.60 -7.12 0.43
CA LYS A 43 1.43 -5.96 0.73
C LYS A 43 0.60 -4.69 0.95
N ILE A 44 -0.42 -4.49 0.12
CA ILE A 44 -1.32 -3.35 0.24
C ILE A 44 -2.04 -3.39 1.59
N ILE A 45 -2.63 -4.53 1.92
CA ILE A 45 -3.36 -4.71 3.18
C ILE A 45 -2.43 -4.55 4.38
N ALA A 46 -1.20 -5.07 4.29
CA ALA A 46 -0.22 -4.91 5.37
C ALA A 46 0.11 -3.45 5.63
N ALA A 47 0.32 -2.67 4.58
CA ALA A 47 0.60 -1.24 4.70
C ALA A 47 -0.56 -0.49 5.34
N LEU A 48 -1.78 -0.77 4.91
CA LEU A 48 -2.98 -0.12 5.45
C LEU A 48 -3.24 -0.55 6.89
N SER A 49 -2.97 -1.80 7.22
CA SER A 49 -3.13 -2.32 8.59
C SER A 49 -2.14 -1.67 9.55
N GLN A 50 -0.88 -1.53 9.13
CA GLN A 50 0.15 -0.88 9.94
C GLN A 50 -0.19 0.58 10.23
N ALA A 51 -0.86 1.24 9.30
CA ALA A 51 -1.27 2.63 9.45
C ALA A 51 -2.58 2.79 10.26
N GLY A 52 -3.21 1.68 10.65
CA GLY A 52 -4.47 1.71 11.40
C GLY A 52 -5.70 2.04 10.56
N ILE A 53 -5.60 1.94 9.24
CA ILE A 53 -6.71 2.24 8.33
C ILE A 53 -7.63 1.03 8.17
N VAL A 54 -7.04 -0.18 8.16
CA VAL A 54 -7.80 -1.43 8.13
C VAL A 54 -7.40 -2.31 9.30
N VAL A 55 -8.29 -3.23 9.67
CA VAL A 55 -8.00 -4.29 10.63
C VAL A 55 -8.16 -5.63 9.92
N THR A 56 -7.34 -6.60 10.30
CA THR A 56 -7.39 -7.93 9.72
C THR A 56 -7.83 -8.94 10.76
N GLN A 57 -8.59 -9.94 10.32
CA GLN A 57 -9.05 -11.04 11.16
C GLN A 57 -8.53 -12.35 10.60
N ARG A 58 -8.17 -13.28 11.46
CA ARG A 58 -7.70 -14.61 11.07
C ARG A 58 -8.85 -15.62 11.17
N GLY A 59 -8.76 -16.68 10.37
CA GLY A 59 -9.67 -17.82 10.41
C GLY A 59 -10.67 -17.83 9.27
N GLY A 60 -11.54 -18.84 9.27
CA GLY A 60 -12.61 -18.97 8.28
C GLY A 60 -13.61 -17.82 8.41
N GLY A 61 -13.81 -17.04 7.40
CA GLY A 61 -14.58 -15.81 7.46
C GLY A 61 -13.76 -14.61 7.84
N GLY A 62 -12.42 -14.77 8.01
CA GLY A 62 -11.52 -13.68 8.25
C GLY A 62 -11.20 -12.88 6.98
N GLY A 63 -10.44 -11.82 7.14
CA GLY A 63 -10.05 -10.94 6.06
C GLY A 63 -9.80 -9.54 6.57
N ALA A 64 -9.93 -8.56 5.70
CA ALA A 64 -9.69 -7.16 6.03
C ALA A 64 -10.99 -6.35 5.98
N MET A 65 -11.10 -5.39 6.90
CA MET A 65 -12.21 -4.46 6.93
C MET A 65 -11.71 -3.11 7.43
N LEU A 66 -12.48 -2.05 7.21
CA LEU A 66 -12.09 -0.72 7.69
C LEU A 66 -12.02 -0.70 9.22
N ALA A 67 -10.96 -0.08 9.73
CA ALA A 67 -10.78 0.09 11.17
C ALA A 67 -11.69 1.18 11.74
N ARG A 68 -12.11 2.12 10.88
CA ARG A 68 -12.95 3.26 11.24
C ARG A 68 -13.99 3.49 10.15
N PRO A 69 -15.10 4.20 10.44
CA PRO A 69 -16.04 4.58 9.39
C PRO A 69 -15.34 5.33 8.27
N ALA A 70 -15.80 5.13 7.04
CA ALA A 70 -15.17 5.70 5.86
C ALA A 70 -15.08 7.23 5.92
N ASP A 71 -16.05 7.89 6.53
CA ASP A 71 -16.08 9.35 6.68
C ASP A 71 -15.01 9.88 7.66
N GLN A 72 -14.41 8.99 8.47
CA GLN A 72 -13.32 9.31 9.38
C GLN A 72 -11.95 8.99 8.81
N ILE A 73 -11.88 8.48 7.59
CA ILE A 73 -10.64 8.14 6.90
C ILE A 73 -10.36 9.24 5.87
N ARG A 74 -9.23 9.92 6.03
CA ARG A 74 -8.85 11.01 5.12
C ARG A 74 -8.12 10.45 3.91
N LEU A 75 -8.56 10.83 2.72
CA LEU A 75 -7.94 10.40 1.47
C LEU A 75 -6.45 10.75 1.41
N GLY A 76 -6.08 11.94 1.85
CA GLY A 76 -4.68 12.35 1.86
C GLY A 76 -3.79 11.45 2.71
N ASP A 77 -4.31 11.00 3.84
CA ASP A 77 -3.56 10.09 4.73
C ASP A 77 -3.37 8.72 4.06
N VAL A 78 -4.40 8.23 3.38
CA VAL A 78 -4.34 6.96 2.65
C VAL A 78 -3.29 7.03 1.53
N VAL A 79 -3.33 8.07 0.73
CA VAL A 79 -2.38 8.26 -0.37
C VAL A 79 -0.96 8.36 0.18
N ARG A 80 -0.76 9.09 1.27
CA ARG A 80 0.55 9.23 1.90
C ARG A 80 1.11 7.89 2.36
N VAL A 81 0.27 7.05 2.97
CA VAL A 81 0.66 5.72 3.43
C VAL A 81 1.02 4.82 2.24
N LEU A 82 0.18 4.80 1.22
CA LEU A 82 0.39 3.92 0.07
C LEU A 82 1.56 4.36 -0.81
N GLU A 83 1.81 5.65 -0.91
CA GLU A 83 2.94 6.18 -1.69
C GLU A 83 4.26 6.16 -0.91
N ALA A 84 4.21 6.09 0.42
CA ALA A 84 5.41 6.11 1.27
C ALA A 84 6.35 4.94 1.00
N GLY A 85 5.82 3.81 0.53
CA GLY A 85 6.63 2.65 0.18
C GLY A 85 7.30 2.75 -1.18
N GLN A 86 7.02 3.81 -1.95
CA GLN A 86 7.58 3.99 -3.29
C GLN A 86 8.92 4.69 -3.21
N ILE A 87 9.92 4.09 -3.83
CA ILE A 87 11.26 4.65 -3.87
C ILE A 87 11.58 5.07 -5.31
N LEU A 88 12.31 6.19 -5.44
CA LEU A 88 12.64 6.75 -6.75
C LEU A 88 13.58 5.82 -7.53
N VAL A 89 14.58 5.28 -6.84
CA VAL A 89 15.54 4.32 -7.41
C VAL A 89 15.88 3.26 -6.37
N ASP A 90 16.32 2.09 -6.81
CA ASP A 90 16.60 0.95 -5.92
C ASP A 90 17.55 1.28 -4.78
N CYS A 91 18.55 2.13 -5.03
CA CYS A 91 19.55 2.46 -4.02
C CYS A 91 19.00 3.26 -2.84
N PHE A 92 17.74 3.75 -2.89
CA PHE A 92 17.09 4.42 -1.78
C PHE A 92 16.41 3.45 -0.81
N ALA A 93 16.34 2.16 -1.16
CA ALA A 93 15.81 1.15 -0.27
C ALA A 93 16.74 1.01 0.96
N GLY A 94 16.18 0.57 2.09
CA GLY A 94 16.91 0.48 3.35
C GLY A 94 18.16 -0.37 3.33
N SER A 95 18.20 -1.37 2.45
CA SER A 95 19.38 -2.24 2.25
C SER A 95 20.30 -1.75 1.13
N GLY A 96 20.07 -0.56 0.58
CA GLY A 96 20.77 -0.07 -0.60
C GLY A 96 20.23 -0.64 -1.91
N GLY A 97 19.15 -1.42 -1.84
CA GLY A 97 18.56 -2.07 -3.02
C GLY A 97 19.51 -3.09 -3.63
N GLY A 98 19.34 -3.33 -4.91
CA GLY A 98 20.21 -4.24 -5.67
C GLY A 98 21.24 -3.51 -6.53
N CYS A 99 21.39 -2.20 -6.36
CA CYS A 99 22.27 -1.41 -7.22
C CYS A 99 23.74 -1.59 -6.85
N SER A 100 24.53 -2.09 -7.79
CA SER A 100 25.95 -2.39 -7.57
C SER A 100 26.85 -1.17 -7.42
N ILE A 101 26.40 0.01 -7.85
CA ILE A 101 27.18 1.24 -7.80
C ILE A 101 26.75 2.20 -6.69
N THR A 102 25.90 1.74 -5.77
CA THR A 102 25.35 2.60 -4.70
C THR A 102 26.44 3.35 -3.92
N ALA A 103 27.53 2.68 -3.58
CA ALA A 103 28.60 3.26 -2.76
C ALA A 103 29.36 4.41 -3.46
N THR A 104 29.39 4.41 -4.81
CA THR A 104 30.13 5.41 -5.59
C THR A 104 29.22 6.31 -6.43
N CYS A 105 27.91 6.12 -6.34
CA CYS A 105 26.96 6.83 -7.19
C CYS A 105 26.74 8.28 -6.75
N ARG A 106 27.20 9.23 -7.52
CA ARG A 106 26.98 10.66 -7.26
C ARG A 106 25.53 11.08 -7.52
N LEU A 107 24.85 10.34 -8.42
CA LEU A 107 23.47 10.63 -8.77
C LEU A 107 22.52 10.40 -7.59
N LYS A 108 22.83 9.43 -6.72
CA LYS A 108 22.04 9.11 -5.55
C LYS A 108 21.77 10.35 -4.68
N ALA A 109 22.81 11.10 -4.34
CA ALA A 109 22.68 12.29 -3.49
C ALA A 109 21.81 13.36 -4.16
N ARG A 110 21.96 13.54 -5.46
CA ARG A 110 21.18 14.52 -6.21
C ARG A 110 19.71 14.11 -6.30
N LEU A 111 19.43 12.83 -6.51
CA LEU A 111 18.07 12.32 -6.57
C LEU A 111 17.39 12.41 -5.19
N GLN A 112 18.12 12.12 -4.12
CA GLN A 112 17.59 12.27 -2.76
C GLN A 112 17.22 13.72 -2.46
N SER A 113 18.02 14.65 -2.91
CA SER A 113 17.76 16.08 -2.77
C SER A 113 16.50 16.50 -3.53
N ALA A 114 16.31 15.98 -4.74
CA ALA A 114 15.15 16.28 -5.57
C ALA A 114 13.86 15.65 -5.03
N GLU A 115 13.97 14.52 -4.32
CA GLU A 115 12.82 13.81 -3.77
C GLU A 115 12.21 14.50 -2.54
N ARG A 116 13.01 15.27 -1.82
CA ARG A 116 12.58 15.96 -0.58
C ARG A 116 11.56 17.06 -0.82
#